data_712c7611369dc423d744f38b9c823a5f
#
_entry.id   712c7611369dc423d744f38b9c823a5f
#
_cell.length_a   1.000
_cell.length_b   1.000
_cell.length_c   1.000
_cell.angle_alpha   90.00
_cell.angle_beta   90.00
_cell.angle_gamma   90.00
#
_symmetry.space_group_name_H-M   'P 1'
#
loop_
_entity.id
_entity.type
_entity.pdbx_description
1 polymer ?
#
loop_
_entity_poly.entity_id
_entity_poly.type
_entity_poly.pdbx_seq_one_letter_code
_entity_poly.pdbx_strand_id
1 'polypeptide(L)'
;MQTNRSRALTLAIAAALGTSVFLGGCSDAPSTDASSNTTNPTATSETITAAPIAAATESTRLAAFFQKSFDDDVANSPVWQSYLGIKDDYDKWDDMSDAAAQAEIDNITLRIAQAKQFDTSQLNAQEQLSLEIYQQDIQRQLANDAFRHHTYVMHQFRAAHTFVPSFLINIHSISELSDADAYIQRLHGVKSMFNQVIDQLRIREKLGVYPPKWAYDQMIQASHNVISGTPFTESATDSTIYTDFTQKITALGLSNAEQASYMSKLNTALTQSVQPAYEKLIAELMKQRLLSPEGDGVWRLPEGDKWYQNRLEWFTTTTLNAEEVHQIGIENVERIHTDMRGIMQQVNFTGTLPEFFEFMRTDPQFYYPDSEQGREDYMADAKAYIDTMEAKIPEYFGLTPEARMVVKRVEAFREKSAGKAFYQSPAIDGSRPGIYYANLYDMSAMLTYQMEALAYHEGIPGHHMQRAIKIR
;
A
#
# COMPACT_ATOMS: atom_id res chain seq x y z
N MET A 1 -4.16 6.63 -7.39
CA MET A 1 -3.39 5.95 -6.33
C MET A 1 -3.95 6.13 -4.93
N GLN A 2 -4.73 7.16 -4.65
CA GLN A 2 -5.54 7.23 -3.41
C GLN A 2 -6.65 6.16 -3.35
N THR A 3 -7.16 5.70 -4.48
CA THR A 3 -8.13 4.59 -4.56
C THR A 3 -7.62 3.29 -3.92
N ASN A 4 -6.31 3.03 -3.96
CA ASN A 4 -5.74 1.83 -3.34
C ASN A 4 -5.64 1.87 -1.81
N ARG A 5 -5.68 3.07 -1.18
CA ARG A 5 -5.71 3.14 0.29
C ARG A 5 -7.11 2.87 0.85
N SER A 6 -8.16 3.31 0.16
CA SER A 6 -9.54 2.98 0.54
C SER A 6 -9.85 1.51 0.29
N ARG A 7 -9.39 0.94 -0.83
CA ARG A 7 -9.49 -0.50 -1.11
C ARG A 7 -8.76 -1.35 -0.06
N ALA A 8 -7.59 -0.91 0.42
CA ALA A 8 -6.87 -1.59 1.50
C ALA A 8 -7.64 -1.59 2.83
N LEU A 9 -8.47 -0.58 3.08
CA LEU A 9 -9.29 -0.53 4.30
C LEU A 9 -10.52 -1.44 4.18
N THR A 10 -11.15 -1.49 3.02
CA THR A 10 -12.26 -2.42 2.72
C THR A 10 -11.80 -3.88 2.83
N LEU A 11 -10.58 -4.18 2.37
CA LEU A 11 -9.95 -5.49 2.56
C LEU A 11 -9.71 -5.86 4.02
N ALA A 12 -9.37 -4.88 4.87
CA ALA A 12 -9.12 -5.14 6.28
C ALA A 12 -10.35 -5.68 7.00
N ILE A 13 -11.54 -5.28 6.54
CA ILE A 13 -12.83 -5.69 7.12
C ILE A 13 -13.21 -7.08 6.61
N ALA A 14 -13.05 -7.35 5.32
CA ALA A 14 -13.38 -8.65 4.72
C ALA A 14 -12.46 -9.79 5.20
N ALA A 15 -11.15 -9.53 5.34
CA ALA A 15 -10.20 -10.52 5.84
C ALA A 15 -10.39 -10.87 7.33
N ALA A 16 -10.93 -9.95 8.13
CA ALA A 16 -11.23 -10.22 9.54
C ALA A 16 -12.44 -11.14 9.75
N LEU A 17 -13.33 -11.27 8.75
CA LEU A 17 -14.53 -12.09 8.83
C LEU A 17 -14.35 -13.51 8.25
N GLY A 18 -13.35 -13.76 7.42
CA GLY A 18 -13.12 -15.03 6.72
C GLY A 18 -12.48 -16.15 7.53
N THR A 19 -12.00 -15.90 8.75
CA THR A 19 -11.20 -16.88 9.53
C THR A 19 -11.93 -17.58 10.67
N SER A 20 -13.24 -17.44 10.80
CA SER A 20 -13.97 -18.00 11.96
C SER A 20 -14.73 -19.30 11.71
N VAL A 21 -14.67 -19.92 10.54
CA VAL A 21 -15.43 -21.18 10.27
C VAL A 21 -14.56 -22.18 9.54
N PHE A 22 -13.68 -22.89 10.24
CA PHE A 22 -13.30 -24.28 9.95
C PHE A 22 -12.43 -24.83 11.09
N LEU A 23 -13.11 -25.35 12.11
CA LEU A 23 -12.57 -26.37 13.01
C LEU A 23 -13.59 -27.50 13.07
N GLY A 24 -13.26 -28.62 12.46
CA GLY A 24 -14.08 -29.84 12.54
C GLY A 24 -13.46 -31.00 11.82
N GLY A 25 -12.62 -31.75 12.51
CA GLY A 25 -12.57 -33.22 12.41
C GLY A 25 -11.70 -33.84 11.34
N CYS A 26 -10.44 -34.10 11.67
CA CYS A 26 -9.71 -35.26 11.13
C CYS A 26 -10.20 -36.53 11.82
N SER A 27 -10.54 -37.57 11.08
CA SER A 27 -10.40 -38.94 11.56
C SER A 27 -10.10 -39.89 10.39
N ASP A 28 -9.18 -40.76 10.68
CA ASP A 28 -8.40 -41.66 9.87
C ASP A 28 -9.18 -42.62 8.96
N ALA A 29 -8.53 -42.92 7.82
CA ALA A 29 -8.85 -44.11 7.02
C ALA A 29 -8.19 -45.36 7.58
N PRO A 30 -8.75 -46.55 7.39
CA PRO A 30 -7.97 -47.63 6.84
C PRO A 30 -8.59 -48.31 5.62
N SER A 31 -7.72 -48.65 4.71
CA SER A 31 -7.93 -49.50 3.55
C SER A 31 -8.22 -50.95 3.94
N THR A 32 -9.15 -51.64 3.27
CA THR A 32 -9.05 -53.07 2.95
C THR A 32 -9.89 -53.45 1.73
N ASP A 33 -9.38 -54.43 1.01
CA ASP A 33 -9.71 -54.97 -0.26
C ASP A 33 -11.08 -55.71 -0.38
N ALA A 34 -11.57 -55.68 -1.61
CA ALA A 34 -12.21 -56.71 -2.45
C ALA A 34 -13.21 -57.70 -1.86
N SER A 35 -14.40 -57.75 -2.40
CA SER A 35 -14.89 -58.89 -3.21
C SER A 35 -16.33 -58.72 -3.67
N SER A 36 -16.55 -59.08 -4.93
CA SER A 36 -17.82 -59.18 -5.64
C SER A 36 -18.85 -60.06 -4.94
N ASN A 37 -20.13 -59.59 -4.93
CA ASN A 37 -21.25 -60.48 -5.20
C ASN A 37 -22.51 -59.71 -5.63
N THR A 38 -22.98 -60.06 -6.80
CA THR A 38 -24.26 -59.69 -7.41
C THR A 38 -25.43 -60.33 -6.69
N THR A 39 -26.35 -59.53 -6.16
CA THR A 39 -27.77 -59.94 -6.04
C THR A 39 -28.60 -58.67 -6.11
N ASN A 40 -29.52 -58.67 -7.10
CA ASN A 40 -30.49 -57.66 -7.33
C ASN A 40 -31.64 -57.80 -6.32
N PRO A 41 -32.16 -56.76 -5.70
CA PRO A 41 -33.55 -56.70 -5.33
C PRO A 41 -34.22 -55.41 -5.78
N THR A 42 -35.32 -55.57 -6.47
CA THR A 42 -36.53 -54.81 -6.59
C THR A 42 -36.49 -53.35 -6.06
N ALA A 43 -36.60 -52.41 -6.97
CA ALA A 43 -36.76 -50.98 -6.72
C ALA A 43 -38.09 -50.69 -6.02
N THR A 44 -38.04 -50.28 -4.78
CA THR A 44 -39.08 -49.48 -4.14
C THR A 44 -38.68 -48.00 -4.35
N SER A 45 -39.49 -47.31 -5.12
CA SER A 45 -39.34 -45.86 -5.34
C SER A 45 -39.71 -45.12 -4.06
N GLU A 46 -38.70 -44.84 -3.22
CA GLU A 46 -38.82 -43.83 -2.17
C GLU A 46 -38.67 -42.46 -2.82
N THR A 47 -39.74 -41.70 -2.78
CA THR A 47 -39.73 -40.28 -3.16
C THR A 47 -38.85 -39.55 -2.18
N ILE A 48 -37.60 -39.28 -2.59
CA ILE A 48 -36.69 -38.38 -1.85
C ILE A 48 -37.28 -36.99 -1.97
N THR A 49 -38.06 -36.57 -1.00
CA THR A 49 -38.40 -35.16 -0.77
C THR A 49 -37.11 -34.45 -0.41
N ALA A 50 -36.58 -33.65 -1.33
CA ALA A 50 -35.47 -32.77 -1.05
C ALA A 50 -35.81 -31.92 0.20
N ALA A 51 -35.03 -32.03 1.25
CA ALA A 51 -35.15 -31.14 2.41
C ALA A 51 -35.08 -29.70 1.92
N PRO A 52 -35.94 -28.79 2.43
CA PRO A 52 -35.88 -27.41 2.05
C PRO A 52 -34.47 -26.89 2.35
N ILE A 53 -33.82 -26.30 1.33
CA ILE A 53 -32.54 -25.59 1.54
C ILE A 53 -32.88 -24.51 2.55
N ALA A 54 -32.31 -24.61 3.77
CA ALA A 54 -32.50 -23.59 4.79
C ALA A 54 -32.03 -22.25 4.21
N ALA A 55 -32.88 -21.21 4.34
CA ALA A 55 -32.50 -19.86 3.91
C ALA A 55 -31.20 -19.47 4.64
N ALA A 56 -30.24 -18.90 3.90
CA ALA A 56 -29.00 -18.46 4.48
C ALA A 56 -29.26 -17.46 5.62
N THR A 57 -28.56 -17.61 6.74
CA THR A 57 -28.66 -16.67 7.86
C THR A 57 -28.19 -15.29 7.44
N GLU A 58 -28.59 -14.24 8.15
CA GLU A 58 -28.16 -12.86 7.88
C GLU A 58 -26.64 -12.73 8.00
N SER A 59 -26.01 -13.37 8.97
CA SER A 59 -24.55 -13.49 9.09
C SER A 59 -23.89 -14.10 7.84
N THR A 60 -24.46 -15.18 7.32
CA THR A 60 -23.95 -15.83 6.09
C THR A 60 -24.10 -14.92 4.88
N ARG A 61 -25.22 -14.21 4.78
CA ARG A 61 -25.47 -13.23 3.70
C ARG A 61 -24.49 -12.07 3.75
N LEU A 62 -24.20 -11.55 4.96
CA LEU A 62 -23.24 -10.47 5.16
C LEU A 62 -21.82 -10.90 4.80
N ALA A 63 -21.39 -12.07 5.25
CA ALA A 63 -20.07 -12.62 4.90
C ALA A 63 -19.93 -12.79 3.37
N ALA A 64 -20.95 -13.32 2.70
CA ALA A 64 -20.95 -13.47 1.25
C ALA A 64 -20.94 -12.11 0.52
N PHE A 65 -21.61 -11.10 1.05
CA PHE A 65 -21.58 -9.74 0.51
C PHE A 65 -20.18 -9.11 0.60
N PHE A 66 -19.51 -9.22 1.73
CA PHE A 66 -18.15 -8.71 1.88
C PHE A 66 -17.17 -9.47 0.99
N GLN A 67 -17.27 -10.81 0.94
CA GLN A 67 -16.41 -11.61 0.07
C GLN A 67 -16.59 -11.22 -1.40
N LYS A 68 -17.84 -11.12 -1.86
CA LYS A 68 -18.12 -10.70 -3.23
C LYS A 68 -17.59 -9.29 -3.53
N SER A 69 -17.74 -8.36 -2.60
CA SER A 69 -17.24 -7.00 -2.77
C SER A 69 -15.70 -7.00 -2.93
N PHE A 70 -15.02 -7.82 -2.13
CA PHE A 70 -13.58 -8.03 -2.24
C PHE A 70 -13.18 -8.67 -3.57
N ASP A 71 -13.85 -9.74 -3.97
CA ASP A 71 -13.52 -10.46 -5.20
C ASP A 71 -13.74 -9.57 -6.44
N ASP A 72 -14.81 -8.77 -6.44
CA ASP A 72 -15.08 -7.79 -7.51
C ASP A 72 -13.98 -6.72 -7.58
N ASP A 73 -13.51 -6.22 -6.44
CA ASP A 73 -12.42 -5.22 -6.38
C ASP A 73 -11.09 -5.79 -6.88
N VAL A 74 -10.79 -7.04 -6.49
CA VAL A 74 -9.60 -7.76 -6.97
C VAL A 74 -9.69 -8.02 -8.48
N ALA A 75 -10.83 -8.48 -8.97
CA ALA A 75 -11.05 -8.76 -10.40
C ALA A 75 -10.89 -7.50 -11.26
N ASN A 76 -11.23 -6.33 -10.72
CA ASN A 76 -11.13 -5.05 -11.43
C ASN A 76 -9.73 -4.39 -11.38
N SER A 77 -8.76 -4.99 -10.68
CA SER A 77 -7.43 -4.40 -10.52
C SER A 77 -6.30 -5.41 -10.76
N PRO A 78 -5.80 -5.55 -12.00
CA PRO A 78 -4.63 -6.36 -12.32
C PRO A 78 -3.40 -6.06 -11.45
N VAL A 79 -3.22 -4.79 -11.08
CA VAL A 79 -2.16 -4.36 -10.16
C VAL A 79 -2.38 -4.96 -8.77
N TRP A 80 -3.61 -4.91 -8.27
CA TRP A 80 -3.94 -5.47 -6.95
C TRP A 80 -3.83 -6.99 -6.92
N GLN A 81 -4.28 -7.68 -7.97
CA GLN A 81 -4.07 -9.13 -8.16
C GLN A 81 -2.59 -9.49 -7.97
N SER A 82 -1.69 -8.75 -8.62
CA SER A 82 -0.24 -8.99 -8.50
C SER A 82 0.29 -8.78 -7.08
N TYR A 83 -0.21 -7.78 -6.33
CA TYR A 83 0.14 -7.60 -4.92
C TYR A 83 -0.32 -8.77 -4.03
N LEU A 84 -1.41 -9.42 -4.39
CA LEU A 84 -1.94 -10.62 -3.72
C LEU A 84 -1.28 -11.93 -4.19
N GLY A 85 -0.44 -11.88 -5.22
CA GLY A 85 0.17 -13.06 -5.83
C GLY A 85 -0.73 -13.79 -6.83
N ILE A 86 -1.89 -13.20 -7.19
CA ILE A 86 -2.82 -13.69 -8.21
C ILE A 86 -2.29 -13.29 -9.59
N LYS A 87 -2.26 -14.25 -10.53
CA LYS A 87 -1.67 -14.06 -11.86
C LYS A 87 -2.70 -14.10 -13.01
N ASP A 88 -3.99 -13.90 -12.74
CA ASP A 88 -5.05 -14.00 -13.76
C ASP A 88 -4.90 -12.90 -14.83
N ASP A 89 -4.62 -11.67 -14.43
CA ASP A 89 -4.37 -10.53 -15.32
C ASP A 89 -2.93 -10.01 -15.20
N TYR A 90 -1.96 -10.94 -15.11
CA TYR A 90 -0.58 -10.64 -14.77
C TYR A 90 0.15 -9.80 -15.83
N ASP A 91 -0.39 -9.74 -17.04
CA ASP A 91 0.10 -8.98 -18.18
C ASP A 91 -0.51 -7.57 -18.33
N LYS A 92 -1.48 -7.19 -17.44
CA LYS A 92 -2.26 -5.96 -17.59
C LYS A 92 -1.95 -4.92 -16.53
N TRP A 93 -2.32 -3.67 -16.83
CA TRP A 93 -2.39 -2.55 -15.89
C TRP A 93 -3.84 -2.22 -15.57
N ASP A 94 -4.07 -1.53 -14.45
CA ASP A 94 -5.38 -0.99 -14.11
C ASP A 94 -5.82 0.03 -15.17
N ASP A 95 -7.13 0.07 -15.44
CA ASP A 95 -7.73 1.11 -16.28
C ASP A 95 -7.77 2.45 -15.52
N MET A 96 -7.06 3.45 -16.06
CA MET A 96 -6.97 4.80 -15.48
C MET A 96 -7.93 5.79 -16.14
N SER A 97 -8.86 5.32 -16.97
CA SER A 97 -9.82 6.17 -17.66
C SER A 97 -10.87 6.77 -16.72
N ASP A 98 -11.48 7.87 -17.16
CA ASP A 98 -12.61 8.48 -16.45
C ASP A 98 -13.86 7.57 -16.47
N ALA A 99 -14.00 6.76 -17.51
CA ALA A 99 -15.08 5.76 -17.62
C ALA A 99 -14.93 4.66 -16.56
N ALA A 100 -13.71 4.17 -16.31
CA ALA A 100 -13.47 3.20 -15.24
C ALA A 100 -13.73 3.81 -13.85
N ALA A 101 -13.36 5.07 -13.65
CA ALA A 101 -13.68 5.78 -12.42
C ALA A 101 -15.20 5.92 -12.22
N GLN A 102 -15.95 6.22 -13.27
CA GLN A 102 -17.41 6.29 -13.21
C GLN A 102 -18.04 4.92 -12.90
N ALA A 103 -17.57 3.87 -13.55
CA ALA A 103 -18.05 2.50 -13.29
C ALA A 103 -17.82 2.08 -11.83
N GLU A 104 -16.73 2.50 -11.22
CA GLU A 104 -16.48 2.26 -9.79
C GLU A 104 -17.49 3.01 -8.90
N ILE A 105 -17.83 4.25 -9.22
CA ILE A 105 -18.85 5.02 -8.50
C ILE A 105 -20.23 4.40 -8.62
N ASP A 106 -20.58 3.89 -9.80
CA ASP A 106 -21.84 3.19 -10.02
C ASP A 106 -21.90 1.89 -9.17
N ASN A 107 -20.79 1.16 -9.09
CA ASN A 107 -20.64 -0.03 -8.26
C ASN A 107 -20.73 0.30 -6.74
N ILE A 108 -20.06 1.34 -6.29
CA ILE A 108 -20.17 1.85 -4.92
C ILE A 108 -21.62 2.20 -4.58
N THR A 109 -22.32 2.88 -5.48
CA THR A 109 -23.74 3.23 -5.30
C THR A 109 -24.61 2.00 -5.14
N LEU A 110 -24.39 0.97 -5.95
CA LEU A 110 -25.09 -0.32 -5.83
C LEU A 110 -24.80 -0.99 -4.48
N ARG A 111 -23.53 -1.03 -4.06
CA ARG A 111 -23.10 -1.62 -2.77
C ARG A 111 -23.72 -0.91 -1.58
N ILE A 112 -23.84 0.43 -1.62
CA ILE A 112 -24.55 1.20 -0.59
C ILE A 112 -26.00 0.75 -0.48
N ALA A 113 -26.69 0.57 -1.62
CA ALA A 113 -28.08 0.12 -1.62
C ALA A 113 -28.22 -1.31 -1.08
N GLN A 114 -27.28 -2.19 -1.40
CA GLN A 114 -27.25 -3.58 -0.90
C GLN A 114 -26.95 -3.63 0.60
N ALA A 115 -25.97 -2.86 1.07
CA ALA A 115 -25.56 -2.82 2.48
C ALA A 115 -26.69 -2.34 3.42
N LYS A 116 -27.61 -1.51 2.92
CA LYS A 116 -28.80 -1.05 3.66
C LYS A 116 -29.89 -2.10 3.82
N GLN A 117 -29.81 -3.24 3.12
CA GLN A 117 -30.84 -4.29 3.14
C GLN A 117 -30.60 -5.33 4.23
N PHE A 118 -29.52 -5.24 4.99
CA PHE A 118 -29.22 -6.17 6.08
C PHE A 118 -30.06 -5.83 7.32
N ASP A 119 -30.67 -6.87 7.91
CA ASP A 119 -31.34 -6.78 9.19
C ASP A 119 -30.31 -6.86 10.32
N THR A 120 -29.90 -5.70 10.81
CA THR A 120 -28.88 -5.59 11.86
C THR A 120 -29.27 -6.28 13.17
N SER A 121 -30.58 -6.49 13.43
CA SER A 121 -31.05 -7.18 14.63
C SER A 121 -30.70 -8.67 14.67
N GLN A 122 -30.40 -9.26 13.51
CA GLN A 122 -29.99 -10.66 13.36
C GLN A 122 -28.47 -10.86 13.27
N LEU A 123 -27.71 -9.78 13.38
CA LEU A 123 -26.24 -9.79 13.34
C LEU A 123 -25.67 -9.71 14.77
N ASN A 124 -24.55 -10.34 15.03
CA ASN A 124 -23.81 -10.16 16.27
C ASN A 124 -23.13 -8.78 16.31
N ALA A 125 -22.64 -8.36 17.48
CA ALA A 125 -22.08 -7.03 17.67
C ALA A 125 -20.88 -6.72 16.77
N GLN A 126 -20.02 -7.73 16.48
CA GLN A 126 -18.90 -7.57 15.57
C GLN A 126 -19.35 -7.39 14.12
N GLU A 127 -20.34 -8.13 13.68
CA GLU A 127 -20.93 -8.04 12.35
C GLU A 127 -21.62 -6.71 12.12
N GLN A 128 -22.38 -6.22 13.13
CA GLN A 128 -22.99 -4.89 13.11
C GLN A 128 -21.93 -3.80 12.94
N LEU A 129 -20.87 -3.85 13.75
CA LEU A 129 -19.76 -2.90 13.66
C LEU A 129 -19.07 -2.95 12.30
N SER A 130 -18.83 -4.14 11.77
CA SER A 130 -18.20 -4.33 10.46
C SER A 130 -19.05 -3.76 9.33
N LEU A 131 -20.37 -3.98 9.38
CA LEU A 131 -21.31 -3.42 8.40
C LEU A 131 -21.37 -1.89 8.51
N GLU A 132 -21.39 -1.33 9.71
CA GLU A 132 -21.39 0.12 9.92
C GLU A 132 -20.11 0.77 9.37
N ILE A 133 -18.95 0.22 9.69
CA ILE A 133 -17.65 0.71 9.16
C ILE A 133 -17.63 0.64 7.63
N TYR A 134 -18.08 -0.47 7.06
CA TYR A 134 -18.16 -0.62 5.60
C TYR A 134 -19.08 0.43 4.97
N GLN A 135 -20.28 0.62 5.53
CA GLN A 135 -21.23 1.61 5.03
C GLN A 135 -20.68 3.03 5.10
N GLN A 136 -20.02 3.39 6.20
CA GLN A 136 -19.38 4.71 6.35
C GLN A 136 -18.25 4.91 5.34
N ASP A 137 -17.43 3.88 5.10
CA ASP A 137 -16.32 3.97 4.18
C ASP A 137 -16.79 4.16 2.73
N ILE A 138 -17.74 3.34 2.25
CA ILE A 138 -18.27 3.48 0.88
C ILE A 138 -19.05 4.78 0.67
N GLN A 139 -19.72 5.32 1.71
CA GLN A 139 -20.37 6.63 1.65
C GLN A 139 -19.34 7.76 1.51
N ARG A 140 -18.21 7.69 2.25
CA ARG A 140 -17.12 8.65 2.10
C ARG A 140 -16.46 8.55 0.72
N GLN A 141 -16.31 7.35 0.17
CA GLN A 141 -15.81 7.17 -1.19
C GLN A 141 -16.73 7.84 -2.21
N LEU A 142 -18.05 7.67 -2.09
CA LEU A 142 -19.03 8.34 -2.95
C LEU A 142 -18.97 9.87 -2.80
N ALA A 143 -18.88 10.38 -1.57
CA ALA A 143 -18.78 11.82 -1.33
C ALA A 143 -17.49 12.44 -1.94
N ASN A 144 -16.43 11.66 -2.08
CA ASN A 144 -15.20 12.09 -2.73
C ASN A 144 -15.34 12.24 -4.25
N ASP A 145 -16.34 11.64 -4.87
CA ASP A 145 -16.53 11.71 -6.32
C ASP A 145 -16.74 13.14 -6.81
N ALA A 146 -17.42 13.98 -6.03
CA ALA A 146 -17.56 15.41 -6.34
C ALA A 146 -16.21 16.11 -6.54
N PHE A 147 -15.14 15.58 -5.96
CA PHE A 147 -13.78 16.13 -6.02
C PHE A 147 -12.78 15.19 -6.69
N ARG A 148 -13.22 14.20 -7.47
CA ARG A 148 -12.32 13.19 -8.07
C ARG A 148 -11.21 13.79 -8.94
N HIS A 149 -11.45 14.94 -9.53
CA HIS A 149 -10.48 15.65 -10.35
C HIS A 149 -9.63 16.67 -9.59
N HIS A 150 -9.86 16.90 -8.30
CA HIS A 150 -9.04 17.80 -7.46
C HIS A 150 -7.74 17.12 -7.00
N THR A 151 -7.67 15.79 -7.03
CA THR A 151 -6.44 15.04 -6.73
C THR A 151 -5.47 15.12 -7.91
N TYR A 152 -4.19 15.30 -7.62
CA TYR A 152 -3.16 15.27 -8.66
C TYR A 152 -2.94 13.83 -9.13
N VAL A 153 -3.17 13.59 -10.42
CA VAL A 153 -2.90 12.29 -11.06
C VAL A 153 -1.39 12.05 -11.21
N MET A 154 -0.63 13.14 -11.33
CA MET A 154 0.83 13.14 -11.31
C MET A 154 1.35 14.00 -10.16
N HIS A 155 2.35 13.50 -9.43
CA HIS A 155 3.06 14.19 -8.36
C HIS A 155 4.46 13.59 -8.21
N GLN A 156 5.36 14.25 -7.51
CA GLN A 156 6.78 13.91 -7.45
C GLN A 156 7.11 12.58 -6.72
N PHE A 157 6.20 12.02 -5.91
CA PHE A 157 6.51 10.83 -5.11
C PHE A 157 6.24 9.51 -5.85
N ARG A 158 4.95 9.15 -6.01
CA ARG A 158 4.51 7.83 -6.48
C ARG A 158 3.41 7.95 -7.52
N ALA A 159 3.70 8.60 -8.63
CA ALA A 159 2.79 8.64 -9.76
C ALA A 159 3.25 7.67 -10.87
N ALA A 160 2.52 7.61 -11.96
CA ALA A 160 2.71 6.62 -13.01
C ALA A 160 4.18 6.48 -13.47
N HIS A 161 4.92 7.60 -13.55
CA HIS A 161 6.31 7.63 -14.02
C HIS A 161 7.30 6.85 -13.12
N THR A 162 7.10 6.84 -11.80
CA THR A 162 7.92 6.07 -10.86
C THR A 162 7.26 4.77 -10.43
N PHE A 163 5.94 4.69 -10.55
CA PHE A 163 5.18 3.50 -10.20
C PHE A 163 5.50 2.34 -11.13
N VAL A 164 5.53 2.57 -12.45
CA VAL A 164 5.78 1.52 -13.45
C VAL A 164 7.10 0.78 -13.18
N PRO A 165 8.27 1.43 -13.12
CA PRO A 165 9.51 0.70 -12.84
C PRO A 165 9.52 0.08 -11.44
N SER A 166 9.03 0.78 -10.42
CA SER A 166 8.98 0.25 -9.06
C SER A 166 8.10 -0.99 -8.93
N PHE A 167 6.96 -1.03 -9.62
CA PHE A 167 6.07 -2.18 -9.64
C PHE A 167 6.73 -3.38 -10.35
N LEU A 168 7.30 -3.15 -11.53
CA LEU A 168 7.97 -4.20 -12.29
C LEU A 168 9.12 -4.82 -11.51
N ILE A 169 9.93 -3.99 -10.85
CA ILE A 169 11.10 -4.45 -10.08
C ILE A 169 10.69 -5.20 -8.81
N ASN A 170 9.74 -4.67 -8.04
CA ASN A 170 9.49 -5.15 -6.68
C ASN A 170 8.28 -6.09 -6.56
N ILE A 171 7.34 -6.08 -7.51
CA ILE A 171 6.08 -6.82 -7.40
C ILE A 171 5.97 -7.88 -8.49
N HIS A 172 6.32 -7.57 -9.74
CA HIS A 172 6.23 -8.52 -10.82
C HIS A 172 7.41 -9.53 -10.74
N SER A 173 7.17 -10.68 -10.13
CA SER A 173 8.13 -11.79 -10.08
C SER A 173 8.14 -12.55 -11.40
N ILE A 174 9.29 -13.12 -11.77
CA ILE A 174 9.43 -14.03 -12.90
C ILE A 174 9.95 -15.38 -12.36
N SER A 175 9.08 -16.37 -12.30
CA SER A 175 9.38 -17.74 -11.87
C SER A 175 9.30 -18.76 -12.99
N GLU A 176 8.67 -18.40 -14.11
CA GLU A 176 8.51 -19.21 -15.31
C GLU A 176 8.40 -18.33 -16.56
N LEU A 177 8.37 -18.92 -17.75
CA LEU A 177 8.38 -18.19 -19.02
C LEU A 177 7.08 -17.38 -19.24
N SER A 178 5.95 -17.86 -18.77
CA SER A 178 4.69 -17.13 -18.82
C SER A 178 4.74 -15.81 -18.05
N ASP A 179 5.45 -15.76 -16.91
CA ASP A 179 5.68 -14.53 -16.15
C ASP A 179 6.55 -13.53 -16.93
N ALA A 180 7.57 -14.05 -17.64
CA ALA A 180 8.43 -13.21 -18.48
C ALA A 180 7.65 -12.63 -19.68
N ASP A 181 6.80 -13.43 -20.31
CA ASP A 181 5.90 -12.94 -21.37
C ASP A 181 4.93 -11.88 -20.83
N ALA A 182 4.34 -12.10 -19.65
CA ALA A 182 3.46 -11.12 -18.98
C ALA A 182 4.21 -9.81 -18.67
N TYR A 183 5.46 -9.89 -18.21
CA TYR A 183 6.30 -8.70 -17.99
C TYR A 183 6.49 -7.88 -19.27
N ILE A 184 6.81 -8.55 -20.39
CA ILE A 184 6.94 -7.90 -21.71
C ILE A 184 5.61 -7.27 -22.15
N GLN A 185 4.47 -7.94 -21.96
CA GLN A 185 3.16 -7.38 -22.27
C GLN A 185 2.85 -6.14 -21.42
N ARG A 186 3.18 -6.14 -20.12
CA ARG A 186 3.09 -4.94 -19.30
C ARG A 186 3.92 -3.78 -19.82
N LEU A 187 5.16 -4.03 -20.29
CA LEU A 187 5.96 -2.99 -20.91
C LEU A 187 5.27 -2.41 -22.17
N HIS A 188 4.66 -3.26 -23.00
CA HIS A 188 3.86 -2.79 -24.13
C HIS A 188 2.63 -2.00 -23.68
N GLY A 189 1.98 -2.41 -22.60
CA GLY A 189 0.81 -1.76 -22.00
C GLY A 189 1.06 -0.36 -21.42
N VAL A 190 2.33 0.01 -21.12
CA VAL A 190 2.69 1.33 -20.58
C VAL A 190 2.20 2.46 -21.49
N LYS A 191 2.24 2.24 -22.80
CA LYS A 191 1.78 3.24 -23.79
C LYS A 191 0.29 3.58 -23.61
N SER A 192 -0.56 2.57 -23.45
CA SER A 192 -2.00 2.77 -23.22
C SER A 192 -2.25 3.44 -21.87
N MET A 193 -1.64 2.93 -20.81
CA MET A 193 -1.75 3.48 -19.46
C MET A 193 -1.35 4.96 -19.41
N PHE A 194 -0.22 5.34 -20.03
CA PHE A 194 0.22 6.73 -20.04
C PHE A 194 -0.65 7.63 -20.89
N ASN A 195 -1.27 7.12 -21.95
CA ASN A 195 -2.28 7.88 -22.68
C ASN A 195 -3.48 8.23 -21.78
N GLN A 196 -3.99 7.27 -20.99
CA GLN A 196 -5.05 7.53 -20.03
C GLN A 196 -4.62 8.52 -18.95
N VAL A 197 -3.39 8.41 -18.42
CA VAL A 197 -2.83 9.40 -17.47
C VAL A 197 -2.77 10.80 -18.09
N ILE A 198 -2.35 10.93 -19.35
CA ILE A 198 -2.30 12.21 -20.07
C ILE A 198 -3.72 12.76 -20.27
N ASP A 199 -4.69 11.92 -20.58
CA ASP A 199 -6.08 12.37 -20.71
C ASP A 199 -6.64 12.84 -19.35
N GLN A 200 -6.31 12.18 -18.25
CA GLN A 200 -6.63 12.63 -16.91
C GLN A 200 -5.93 13.95 -16.53
N LEU A 201 -4.70 14.18 -16.97
CA LEU A 201 -4.01 15.48 -16.83
C LEU A 201 -4.76 16.58 -17.60
N ARG A 202 -5.22 16.30 -18.81
CA ARG A 202 -5.95 17.27 -19.65
C ARG A 202 -7.35 17.59 -19.12
N ILE A 203 -8.03 16.63 -18.50
CA ILE A 203 -9.30 16.88 -17.80
C ILE A 203 -9.05 17.91 -16.69
N ARG A 204 -8.02 17.70 -15.87
CA ARG A 204 -7.65 18.61 -14.77
C ARG A 204 -7.17 19.97 -15.26
N GLU A 205 -6.43 20.01 -16.36
CA GLU A 205 -6.04 21.26 -17.03
C GLU A 205 -7.26 22.13 -17.38
N LYS A 206 -8.30 21.53 -17.97
CA LYS A 206 -9.55 22.24 -18.29
C LYS A 206 -10.29 22.76 -17.06
N LEU A 207 -10.11 22.09 -15.92
CA LEU A 207 -10.69 22.47 -14.63
C LEU A 207 -9.80 23.43 -13.84
N GLY A 208 -8.61 23.78 -14.33
CA GLY A 208 -7.65 24.64 -13.60
C GLY A 208 -6.94 23.92 -12.44
N VAL A 209 -6.93 22.60 -12.41
CA VAL A 209 -6.28 21.79 -11.37
C VAL A 209 -4.90 21.35 -11.84
N TYR A 210 -3.86 21.94 -11.26
CA TYR A 210 -2.47 21.66 -11.57
C TYR A 210 -1.69 21.32 -10.29
N PRO A 211 -0.71 20.40 -10.33
CA PRO A 211 0.32 20.31 -9.29
C PRO A 211 1.06 21.64 -9.09
N PRO A 212 1.69 21.86 -7.94
CA PRO A 212 2.61 22.99 -7.75
C PRO A 212 3.71 22.99 -8.81
N LYS A 213 4.10 24.18 -9.27
CA LYS A 213 5.05 24.35 -10.38
C LYS A 213 6.39 23.65 -10.15
N TRP A 214 6.89 23.70 -8.93
CA TRP A 214 8.14 23.04 -8.53
C TRP A 214 8.07 21.50 -8.64
N ALA A 215 6.90 20.90 -8.51
CA ALA A 215 6.73 19.44 -8.59
C ALA A 215 6.96 18.90 -10.01
N TYR A 216 6.69 19.73 -11.04
CA TYR A 216 6.90 19.32 -12.43
C TYR A 216 8.37 19.05 -12.75
N ASP A 217 9.30 19.86 -12.23
CA ASP A 217 10.73 19.65 -12.46
C ASP A 217 11.20 18.30 -11.95
N GLN A 218 10.71 17.90 -10.77
CA GLN A 218 11.01 16.59 -10.19
C GLN A 218 10.38 15.43 -10.98
N MET A 219 9.11 15.58 -11.40
CA MET A 219 8.43 14.57 -12.22
C MET A 219 9.12 14.38 -13.58
N ILE A 220 9.51 15.46 -14.24
CA ILE A 220 10.21 15.44 -15.53
C ILE A 220 11.59 14.78 -15.37
N GLN A 221 12.36 15.18 -14.35
CA GLN A 221 13.68 14.60 -14.10
C GLN A 221 13.58 13.10 -13.77
N ALA A 222 12.65 12.70 -12.92
CA ALA A 222 12.45 11.29 -12.61
C ALA A 222 12.03 10.48 -13.84
N SER A 223 11.19 11.06 -14.72
CA SER A 223 10.80 10.42 -15.97
C SER A 223 12.00 10.24 -16.93
N HIS A 224 12.86 11.24 -17.05
CA HIS A 224 14.10 11.12 -17.82
C HIS A 224 15.04 10.03 -17.26
N ASN A 225 15.15 9.93 -15.94
CA ASN A 225 16.00 8.93 -15.30
C ASN A 225 15.55 7.49 -15.64
N VAL A 226 14.24 7.25 -15.77
CA VAL A 226 13.70 5.92 -16.12
C VAL A 226 14.09 5.50 -17.55
N ILE A 227 14.12 6.44 -18.49
CA ILE A 227 14.49 6.20 -19.89
C ILE A 227 15.95 6.60 -20.20
N SER A 228 16.83 6.46 -19.19
CA SER A 228 18.28 6.64 -19.33
C SER A 228 19.00 5.27 -19.27
N GLY A 229 20.16 5.18 -19.89
CA GLY A 229 20.93 3.94 -19.99
C GLY A 229 20.46 3.02 -21.11
N THR A 230 21.17 1.89 -21.29
CA THR A 230 20.83 0.89 -22.32
C THR A 230 19.43 0.30 -22.06
N PRO A 231 18.55 0.12 -23.04
CA PRO A 231 18.74 0.38 -24.48
C PRO A 231 18.24 1.77 -24.93
N PHE A 232 17.86 2.67 -24.01
CA PHE A 232 17.26 3.96 -24.35
C PHE A 232 18.27 4.98 -24.87
N THR A 233 19.49 4.94 -24.35
CA THR A 233 20.59 5.83 -24.74
C THR A 233 21.88 5.02 -24.89
N GLU A 234 22.80 5.52 -25.73
CA GLU A 234 24.18 5.00 -25.77
C GLU A 234 24.85 5.30 -24.41
N SER A 235 25.03 4.28 -23.60
CA SER A 235 25.58 4.38 -22.24
C SER A 235 26.34 3.11 -21.87
N ALA A 236 27.32 3.26 -20.99
CA ALA A 236 28.00 2.12 -20.38
C ALA A 236 27.20 1.48 -19.22
N THR A 237 26.09 2.11 -18.83
CA THR A 237 25.19 1.62 -17.77
C THR A 237 23.84 1.24 -18.35
N ASP A 238 23.30 0.13 -17.87
CA ASP A 238 21.97 -0.33 -18.23
C ASP A 238 20.89 0.46 -17.46
N SER A 239 19.71 0.59 -18.07
CA SER A 239 18.55 1.13 -17.36
C SER A 239 18.08 0.17 -16.27
N THR A 240 17.41 0.69 -15.25
CA THR A 240 16.96 -0.14 -14.11
C THR A 240 16.00 -1.26 -14.51
N ILE A 241 15.08 -1.00 -15.45
CA ILE A 241 14.17 -2.04 -15.97
C ILE A 241 14.93 -3.11 -16.75
N TYR A 242 15.91 -2.70 -17.56
CA TYR A 242 16.74 -3.64 -18.32
C TYR A 242 17.55 -4.55 -17.39
N THR A 243 18.18 -3.99 -16.38
CA THR A 243 18.93 -4.72 -15.35
C THR A 243 18.04 -5.70 -14.59
N ASP A 244 16.88 -5.27 -14.13
CA ASP A 244 15.92 -6.11 -13.38
C ASP A 244 15.47 -7.32 -14.21
N PHE A 245 15.01 -7.09 -15.43
CA PHE A 245 14.55 -8.16 -16.30
C PHE A 245 15.69 -9.14 -16.63
N THR A 246 16.91 -8.63 -16.92
CA THR A 246 18.08 -9.48 -17.20
C THR A 246 18.39 -10.39 -16.02
N GLN A 247 18.35 -9.88 -14.79
CA GLN A 247 18.57 -10.68 -13.59
C GLN A 247 17.50 -11.76 -13.41
N LYS A 248 16.24 -11.40 -13.57
CA LYS A 248 15.09 -12.31 -13.45
C LYS A 248 15.12 -13.43 -14.50
N ILE A 249 15.42 -13.10 -15.76
CA ILE A 249 15.52 -14.08 -16.86
C ILE A 249 16.73 -15.01 -16.66
N THR A 250 17.86 -14.48 -16.22
CA THR A 250 19.06 -15.28 -15.94
C THR A 250 18.80 -16.31 -14.83
N ALA A 251 18.02 -15.92 -13.81
CA ALA A 251 17.67 -16.80 -12.71
C ALA A 251 16.83 -18.03 -13.11
N LEU A 252 16.15 -17.99 -14.27
CA LEU A 252 15.40 -19.15 -14.81
C LEU A 252 16.32 -20.26 -15.39
N GLY A 253 17.62 -20.03 -15.58
CA GLY A 253 18.54 -21.02 -16.08
C GLY A 253 18.28 -21.45 -17.53
N LEU A 254 17.74 -20.55 -18.36
CA LEU A 254 17.41 -20.78 -19.77
C LEU A 254 18.65 -21.01 -20.62
N SER A 255 18.48 -21.66 -21.80
CA SER A 255 19.52 -21.73 -22.80
C SER A 255 19.89 -20.31 -23.30
N ASN A 256 21.14 -20.16 -23.79
CA ASN A 256 21.62 -18.88 -24.36
C ASN A 256 20.72 -18.36 -25.50
N ALA A 257 20.14 -19.24 -26.30
CA ALA A 257 19.26 -18.87 -27.40
C ALA A 257 17.91 -18.33 -26.90
N GLU A 258 17.30 -18.95 -25.88
CA GLU A 258 16.07 -18.49 -25.28
C GLU A 258 16.29 -17.15 -24.55
N GLN A 259 17.38 -17.05 -23.77
CA GLN A 259 17.75 -15.80 -23.10
C GLN A 259 17.93 -14.65 -24.09
N ALA A 260 18.66 -14.88 -25.20
CA ALA A 260 18.84 -13.88 -26.24
C ALA A 260 17.49 -13.47 -26.90
N SER A 261 16.57 -14.42 -27.07
CA SER A 261 15.23 -14.15 -27.59
C SER A 261 14.45 -13.22 -26.65
N TYR A 262 14.45 -13.49 -25.34
CA TYR A 262 13.77 -12.62 -24.36
C TYR A 262 14.41 -11.24 -24.26
N MET A 263 15.73 -11.13 -24.32
CA MET A 263 16.43 -9.85 -24.36
C MET A 263 16.09 -9.04 -25.62
N SER A 264 15.87 -9.70 -26.76
CA SER A 264 15.38 -9.03 -27.98
C SER A 264 13.93 -8.49 -27.79
N LYS A 265 13.04 -9.31 -27.21
CA LYS A 265 11.66 -8.85 -26.88
C LYS A 265 11.69 -7.65 -25.92
N LEU A 266 12.53 -7.72 -24.88
CA LEU A 266 12.71 -6.63 -23.91
C LEU A 266 13.15 -5.33 -24.62
N ASN A 267 14.21 -5.39 -25.42
CA ASN A 267 14.72 -4.24 -26.16
C ASN A 267 13.62 -3.59 -27.02
N THR A 268 12.84 -4.42 -27.72
CA THR A 268 11.71 -3.96 -28.53
C THR A 268 10.65 -3.26 -27.67
N ALA A 269 10.24 -3.87 -26.54
CA ALA A 269 9.23 -3.28 -25.66
C ALA A 269 9.71 -1.97 -25.05
N LEU A 270 10.97 -1.89 -24.60
CA LEU A 270 11.54 -0.68 -24.01
C LEU A 270 11.63 0.45 -25.04
N THR A 271 12.18 0.20 -26.22
CA THR A 271 12.42 1.26 -27.21
C THR A 271 11.17 1.66 -28.01
N GLN A 272 10.23 0.72 -28.26
CA GLN A 272 9.06 0.99 -29.09
C GLN A 272 7.78 1.31 -28.31
N SER A 273 7.75 1.00 -27.01
CA SER A 273 6.56 1.24 -26.17
C SER A 273 6.87 2.12 -24.97
N VAL A 274 7.84 1.76 -24.14
CA VAL A 274 8.15 2.50 -22.91
C VAL A 274 8.75 3.88 -23.23
N GLN A 275 9.80 3.94 -24.03
CA GLN A 275 10.46 5.20 -24.36
C GLN A 275 9.49 6.23 -24.94
N PRO A 276 8.74 5.94 -26.03
CA PRO A 276 7.83 6.94 -26.59
C PRO A 276 6.67 7.30 -25.65
N ALA A 277 6.27 6.40 -24.74
CA ALA A 277 5.27 6.71 -23.72
C ALA A 277 5.79 7.75 -22.69
N TYR A 278 7.03 7.56 -22.22
CA TYR A 278 7.68 8.52 -21.31
C TYR A 278 7.96 9.86 -22.01
N GLU A 279 8.46 9.84 -23.23
CA GLU A 279 8.68 11.08 -24.01
C GLU A 279 7.40 11.90 -24.17
N LYS A 280 6.28 11.22 -24.47
CA LYS A 280 4.96 11.86 -24.57
C LYS A 280 4.50 12.42 -23.23
N LEU A 281 4.68 11.70 -22.14
CA LEU A 281 4.36 12.16 -20.78
C LEU A 281 5.20 13.37 -20.39
N ILE A 282 6.51 13.34 -20.64
CA ILE A 282 7.43 14.45 -20.39
C ILE A 282 6.99 15.71 -21.16
N ALA A 283 6.65 15.57 -22.43
CA ALA A 283 6.17 16.68 -23.24
C ALA A 283 4.88 17.30 -22.67
N GLU A 284 3.92 16.50 -22.20
CA GLU A 284 2.71 17.00 -21.54
C GLU A 284 3.01 17.68 -20.21
N LEU A 285 3.91 17.10 -19.38
CA LEU A 285 4.34 17.71 -18.12
C LEU A 285 5.06 19.05 -18.33
N MET A 286 5.94 19.14 -19.34
CA MET A 286 6.60 20.40 -19.71
C MET A 286 5.59 21.47 -20.14
N LYS A 287 4.60 21.11 -20.94
CA LYS A 287 3.50 22.00 -21.33
C LYS A 287 2.73 22.50 -20.09
N GLN A 288 2.29 21.59 -19.23
CA GLN A 288 1.47 21.93 -18.06
C GLN A 288 2.25 22.75 -17.03
N ARG A 289 3.56 22.53 -16.89
CA ARG A 289 4.44 23.35 -16.05
C ARG A 289 4.37 24.85 -16.41
N LEU A 290 4.26 25.17 -17.70
CA LEU A 290 4.13 26.56 -18.15
C LEU A 290 2.76 27.17 -17.84
N LEU A 291 1.73 26.32 -17.74
CA LEU A 291 0.34 26.73 -17.46
C LEU A 291 0.03 26.74 -15.96
N SER A 292 0.82 26.02 -15.15
CA SER A 292 0.60 25.94 -13.71
C SER A 292 0.75 27.30 -13.04
N PRO A 293 -0.26 27.77 -12.28
CA PRO A 293 -0.20 29.03 -11.57
C PRO A 293 0.86 29.00 -10.45
N GLU A 294 1.32 30.16 -10.04
CA GLU A 294 2.19 30.30 -8.87
C GLU A 294 1.42 30.01 -7.56
N GLY A 295 2.16 29.59 -6.54
CA GLY A 295 1.61 29.24 -5.22
C GLY A 295 1.32 27.74 -5.07
N ASP A 296 1.22 27.30 -3.85
CA ASP A 296 1.19 25.88 -3.49
C ASP A 296 -0.07 25.45 -2.71
N GLY A 297 -0.81 26.42 -2.19
CA GLY A 297 -1.94 26.16 -1.31
C GLY A 297 -3.19 25.66 -2.04
N VAL A 298 -4.04 24.95 -1.33
CA VAL A 298 -5.30 24.40 -1.84
C VAL A 298 -6.28 25.48 -2.31
N TRP A 299 -6.16 26.70 -1.77
CA TRP A 299 -6.96 27.87 -2.15
C TRP A 299 -6.83 28.30 -3.61
N ARG A 300 -5.80 27.84 -4.32
CA ARG A 300 -5.64 28.10 -5.75
C ARG A 300 -6.46 27.15 -6.63
N LEU A 301 -7.02 26.09 -6.04
CA LEU A 301 -7.86 25.13 -6.76
C LEU A 301 -9.31 25.64 -6.81
N PRO A 302 -10.07 25.34 -7.88
CA PRO A 302 -11.50 25.58 -7.90
C PRO A 302 -12.18 24.93 -6.70
N GLU A 303 -13.05 25.67 -5.99
CA GLU A 303 -13.68 25.20 -4.74
C GLU A 303 -12.71 24.55 -3.73
N GLY A 304 -11.50 25.10 -3.65
CA GLY A 304 -10.41 24.55 -2.83
C GLY A 304 -10.72 24.47 -1.34
N ASP A 305 -11.53 25.39 -0.82
CA ASP A 305 -12.06 25.38 0.55
C ASP A 305 -12.95 24.16 0.81
N LYS A 306 -13.87 23.85 -0.09
CA LYS A 306 -14.73 22.67 0.00
C LYS A 306 -13.93 21.38 -0.16
N TRP A 307 -12.97 21.38 -1.10
CA TRP A 307 -12.04 20.26 -1.25
C TRP A 307 -11.22 20.02 0.01
N TYR A 308 -10.71 21.08 0.64
CA TYR A 308 -9.96 20.97 1.89
C TYR A 308 -10.80 20.41 3.02
N GLN A 309 -12.05 20.90 3.19
CA GLN A 309 -12.99 20.37 4.17
C GLN A 309 -13.27 18.88 3.93
N ASN A 310 -13.55 18.48 2.70
CA ASN A 310 -13.73 17.07 2.36
C ASN A 310 -12.48 16.22 2.71
N ARG A 311 -11.26 16.76 2.57
CA ARG A 311 -10.04 16.06 2.98
C ARG A 311 -9.88 16.00 4.50
N LEU A 312 -10.25 17.04 5.23
CA LEU A 312 -10.28 16.98 6.69
C LEU A 312 -11.22 15.86 7.16
N GLU A 313 -12.46 15.83 6.70
CA GLU A 313 -13.41 14.77 7.05
C GLU A 313 -12.90 13.37 6.67
N TRP A 314 -12.27 13.23 5.50
CA TRP A 314 -11.68 11.97 5.06
C TRP A 314 -10.58 11.47 6.00
N PHE A 315 -9.67 12.34 6.43
CA PHE A 315 -8.50 11.94 7.20
C PHE A 315 -8.75 11.89 8.70
N THR A 316 -9.61 12.77 9.22
CA THR A 316 -9.90 12.85 10.65
C THR A 316 -11.10 12.00 11.07
N THR A 317 -11.97 11.65 10.12
CA THR A 317 -13.28 11.01 10.38
C THR A 317 -14.19 11.83 11.30
N THR A 318 -13.98 13.15 11.35
CA THR A 318 -14.75 14.11 12.13
C THR A 318 -15.37 15.17 11.23
N THR A 319 -16.27 15.99 11.79
CA THR A 319 -16.87 17.14 11.12
C THR A 319 -16.15 18.45 11.41
N LEU A 320 -14.95 18.39 12.01
CA LEU A 320 -14.15 19.58 12.33
C LEU A 320 -13.77 20.34 11.05
N ASN A 321 -13.86 21.66 11.11
CA ASN A 321 -13.41 22.54 10.04
C ASN A 321 -11.91 22.90 10.20
N ALA A 322 -11.36 23.60 9.20
CA ALA A 322 -9.95 23.97 9.17
C ALA A 322 -9.53 24.84 10.36
N GLU A 323 -10.36 25.78 10.79
CA GLU A 323 -10.07 26.67 11.92
C GLU A 323 -10.06 25.90 13.24
N GLU A 324 -11.03 25.01 13.44
CA GLU A 324 -11.09 24.15 14.64
C GLU A 324 -9.87 23.24 14.74
N VAL A 325 -9.46 22.61 13.62
CA VAL A 325 -8.25 21.77 13.58
C VAL A 325 -6.99 22.60 13.85
N HIS A 326 -6.91 23.80 13.29
CA HIS A 326 -5.79 24.73 13.53
C HIS A 326 -5.72 25.14 15.00
N GLN A 327 -6.87 25.49 15.60
CA GLN A 327 -6.94 25.89 17.01
C GLN A 327 -6.52 24.73 17.95
N ILE A 328 -6.97 23.49 17.67
CA ILE A 328 -6.50 22.30 18.38
C ILE A 328 -4.97 22.14 18.24
N GLY A 329 -4.42 22.45 17.07
CA GLY A 329 -2.98 22.45 16.84
C GLY A 329 -2.25 23.45 17.73
N ILE A 330 -2.71 24.70 17.79
CA ILE A 330 -2.14 25.75 18.63
C ILE A 330 -2.15 25.34 20.12
N GLU A 331 -3.30 24.88 20.62
CA GLU A 331 -3.45 24.46 22.02
C GLU A 331 -2.52 23.29 22.37
N ASN A 332 -2.38 22.31 21.47
CA ASN A 332 -1.47 21.21 21.67
C ASN A 332 0.01 21.64 21.65
N VAL A 333 0.40 22.58 20.78
CA VAL A 333 1.76 23.13 20.76
C VAL A 333 2.06 23.85 22.09
N GLU A 334 1.13 24.66 22.62
CA GLU A 334 1.28 25.31 23.91
C GLU A 334 1.41 24.32 25.08
N ARG A 335 0.58 23.29 25.08
CA ARG A 335 0.65 22.20 26.07
C ARG A 335 2.01 21.50 26.00
N ILE A 336 2.44 21.08 24.80
CA ILE A 336 3.73 20.41 24.58
C ILE A 336 4.90 21.31 25.01
N HIS A 337 4.87 22.60 24.68
CA HIS A 337 5.88 23.55 25.12
C HIS A 337 5.93 23.70 26.64
N THR A 338 4.77 23.60 27.31
CA THR A 338 4.70 23.62 28.77
C THR A 338 5.31 22.34 29.36
N ASP A 339 4.99 21.17 28.81
CA ASP A 339 5.56 19.89 29.22
C ASP A 339 7.08 19.89 29.02
N MET A 340 7.57 20.41 27.88
CA MET A 340 9.00 20.55 27.60
C MET A 340 9.74 21.47 28.59
N ARG A 341 9.11 22.59 28.98
CA ARG A 341 9.67 23.45 30.06
C ARG A 341 9.76 22.70 31.38
N GLY A 342 8.79 21.85 31.68
CA GLY A 342 8.84 20.94 32.83
C GLY A 342 10.02 19.96 32.77
N ILE A 343 10.28 19.39 31.59
CA ILE A 343 11.46 18.54 31.35
C ILE A 343 12.76 19.31 31.51
N MET A 344 12.85 20.53 30.94
CA MET A 344 14.02 21.40 31.11
C MET A 344 14.36 21.62 32.60
N GLN A 345 13.35 21.82 33.45
CA GLN A 345 13.57 21.95 34.90
C GLN A 345 14.06 20.63 35.52
N GLN A 346 13.51 19.50 35.14
CA GLN A 346 13.91 18.17 35.65
C GLN A 346 15.35 17.83 35.30
N VAL A 347 15.81 18.22 34.10
CA VAL A 347 17.18 17.98 33.65
C VAL A 347 18.15 19.15 34.01
N ASN A 348 17.67 20.13 34.78
CA ASN A 348 18.41 21.33 35.18
C ASN A 348 18.99 22.15 34.02
N PHE A 349 18.29 22.17 32.87
CA PHE A 349 18.69 23.03 31.76
C PHE A 349 18.29 24.47 32.01
N THR A 350 19.30 25.37 31.98
CA THR A 350 19.08 26.81 32.18
C THR A 350 19.17 27.52 30.82
N GLY A 351 18.02 27.94 30.30
CA GLY A 351 17.93 28.62 29.02
C GLY A 351 16.49 28.73 28.54
N THR A 352 16.31 29.24 27.34
CA THR A 352 15.01 29.31 26.64
C THR A 352 14.68 27.99 25.97
N LEU A 353 13.43 27.80 25.60
CA LEU A 353 13.00 26.61 24.86
C LEU A 353 13.71 26.48 23.50
N PRO A 354 13.94 27.53 22.68
CA PRO A 354 14.75 27.42 21.48
C PRO A 354 16.19 26.96 21.74
N GLU A 355 16.85 27.44 22.82
CA GLU A 355 18.18 26.99 23.21
C GLU A 355 18.20 25.52 23.65
N PHE A 356 17.12 25.07 24.29
CA PHE A 356 16.95 23.65 24.62
C PHE A 356 16.81 22.79 23.34
N PHE A 357 16.07 23.25 22.35
CA PHE A 357 15.96 22.54 21.07
C PHE A 357 17.31 22.47 20.35
N GLU A 358 18.09 23.55 20.40
CA GLU A 358 19.44 23.55 19.83
C GLU A 358 20.37 22.59 20.57
N PHE A 359 20.35 22.61 21.90
CA PHE A 359 21.08 21.66 22.74
C PHE A 359 20.73 20.21 22.38
N MET A 360 19.45 19.88 22.29
CA MET A 360 19.00 18.52 21.92
C MET A 360 19.43 18.11 20.52
N ARG A 361 19.57 19.05 19.58
CA ARG A 361 20.00 18.76 18.21
C ARG A 361 21.49 18.68 18.01
N THR A 362 22.29 19.28 18.89
CA THR A 362 23.70 19.45 18.63
C THR A 362 24.62 18.78 19.66
N ASP A 363 24.11 18.49 20.87
CA ASP A 363 24.93 17.88 21.91
C ASP A 363 25.22 16.41 21.60
N PRO A 364 26.48 15.98 21.58
CA PRO A 364 26.87 14.60 21.25
C PRO A 364 26.24 13.52 22.13
N GLN A 365 25.79 13.84 23.34
CA GLN A 365 25.14 12.85 24.23
C GLN A 365 23.85 12.25 23.66
N PHE A 366 23.24 12.91 22.67
CA PHE A 366 22.00 12.47 22.04
C PHE A 366 22.23 11.65 20.77
N TYR A 367 23.46 11.27 20.49
CA TYR A 367 23.81 10.54 19.28
C TYR A 367 24.67 9.32 19.59
N TYR A 368 24.51 8.29 18.80
CA TYR A 368 25.53 7.26 18.70
C TYR A 368 26.70 7.76 17.85
N PRO A 369 27.93 7.30 18.13
CA PRO A 369 29.08 7.62 17.28
C PRO A 369 28.80 7.27 15.81
N ASP A 370 29.23 8.12 14.88
CA ASP A 370 29.16 7.79 13.45
C ASP A 370 30.28 6.80 13.08
N SER A 371 30.10 5.57 13.49
CA SER A 371 31.02 4.44 13.31
C SER A 371 30.23 3.16 13.14
N GLU A 372 30.86 2.10 12.67
CA GLU A 372 30.18 0.80 12.58
C GLU A 372 29.73 0.29 13.97
N GLN A 373 30.55 0.47 14.99
CA GLN A 373 30.16 0.13 16.36
C GLN A 373 28.94 0.91 16.83
N GLY A 374 28.86 2.23 16.55
CA GLY A 374 27.69 3.04 16.91
C GLY A 374 26.41 2.57 16.18
N ARG A 375 26.53 2.09 14.96
CA ARG A 375 25.40 1.47 14.23
C ARG A 375 24.96 0.15 14.85
N GLU A 376 25.91 -0.69 15.28
CA GLU A 376 25.63 -1.94 15.99
C GLU A 376 24.96 -1.67 17.34
N ASP A 377 25.45 -0.69 18.11
CA ASP A 377 24.88 -0.28 19.39
C ASP A 377 23.44 0.22 19.21
N TYR A 378 23.19 1.07 18.19
CA TYR A 378 21.83 1.50 17.85
C TYR A 378 20.89 0.32 17.58
N MET A 379 21.32 -0.66 16.78
CA MET A 379 20.53 -1.83 16.44
C MET A 379 20.25 -2.70 17.67
N ALA A 380 21.22 -2.85 18.56
CA ALA A 380 21.07 -3.61 19.79
C ALA A 380 20.05 -2.97 20.73
N ASP A 381 20.12 -1.66 20.93
CA ASP A 381 19.22 -0.91 21.80
C ASP A 381 17.81 -0.85 21.22
N ALA A 382 17.64 -0.63 19.91
CA ALA A 382 16.33 -0.71 19.25
C ALA A 382 15.66 -2.06 19.44
N LYS A 383 16.46 -3.15 19.33
CA LYS A 383 15.96 -4.51 19.63
C LYS A 383 15.56 -4.67 21.08
N ALA A 384 16.33 -4.14 22.02
CA ALA A 384 16.06 -4.24 23.47
C ALA A 384 14.74 -3.53 23.85
N TYR A 385 14.43 -2.38 23.25
CA TYR A 385 13.14 -1.71 23.42
C TYR A 385 11.99 -2.60 22.93
N ILE A 386 12.14 -3.21 21.76
CA ILE A 386 11.12 -4.10 21.19
C ILE A 386 10.92 -5.34 22.07
N ASP A 387 11.99 -6.01 22.48
CA ASP A 387 11.92 -7.19 23.36
C ASP A 387 11.23 -6.86 24.69
N THR A 388 11.51 -5.67 25.24
CA THR A 388 10.87 -5.17 26.48
C THR A 388 9.38 -4.95 26.30
N MET A 389 8.96 -4.38 25.18
CA MET A 389 7.55 -4.15 24.89
C MET A 389 6.83 -5.45 24.57
N GLU A 390 7.44 -6.35 23.77
CA GLU A 390 6.86 -7.65 23.42
C GLU A 390 6.50 -8.46 24.67
N ALA A 391 7.36 -8.42 25.68
CA ALA A 391 7.10 -9.08 26.96
C ALA A 391 5.88 -8.51 27.71
N LYS A 392 5.51 -7.25 27.49
CA LYS A 392 4.39 -6.57 28.15
C LYS A 392 3.08 -6.68 27.35
N ILE A 393 3.13 -6.95 26.05
CA ILE A 393 1.94 -6.96 25.20
C ILE A 393 0.81 -7.84 25.74
N PRO A 394 1.04 -9.06 26.25
CA PRO A 394 -0.04 -9.92 26.77
C PRO A 394 -0.80 -9.32 27.98
N GLU A 395 -0.23 -8.34 28.67
CA GLU A 395 -0.90 -7.67 29.81
C GLU A 395 -1.98 -6.69 29.34
N TYR A 396 -1.86 -6.19 28.09
CA TYR A 396 -2.71 -5.12 27.57
C TYR A 396 -3.58 -5.55 26.39
N PHE A 397 -3.23 -6.60 25.69
CA PHE A 397 -3.88 -7.05 24.46
C PHE A 397 -4.25 -8.52 24.50
N GLY A 398 -5.50 -8.83 24.16
CA GLY A 398 -5.99 -10.22 24.10
C GLY A 398 -5.46 -11.02 22.89
N LEU A 399 -4.93 -10.32 21.87
CA LEU A 399 -4.31 -10.92 20.71
C LEU A 399 -2.88 -10.43 20.56
N THR A 400 -1.97 -11.31 20.25
CA THR A 400 -0.55 -10.99 19.99
C THR A 400 -0.14 -11.50 18.62
N PRO A 401 0.88 -10.88 17.97
CA PRO A 401 1.43 -11.39 16.72
C PRO A 401 1.98 -12.81 16.87
N GLU A 402 1.68 -13.70 15.93
CA GLU A 402 2.34 -15.01 15.83
C GLU A 402 3.64 -14.93 15.02
N ALA A 403 3.67 -14.02 14.02
CA ALA A 403 4.84 -13.80 13.21
C ALA A 403 5.95 -13.14 14.03
N ARG A 404 7.18 -13.63 13.87
CA ARG A 404 8.36 -13.02 14.48
C ARG A 404 8.68 -11.69 13.82
N MET A 405 9.35 -10.80 14.56
CA MET A 405 9.92 -9.57 14.03
C MET A 405 11.44 -9.53 14.21
N VAL A 406 12.11 -8.83 13.31
CA VAL A 406 13.55 -8.56 13.40
C VAL A 406 13.82 -7.09 13.08
N VAL A 407 14.86 -6.52 13.68
CA VAL A 407 15.38 -5.20 13.34
C VAL A 407 16.53 -5.39 12.36
N LYS A 408 16.54 -4.60 11.27
CA LYS A 408 17.60 -4.63 10.26
C LYS A 408 18.01 -3.22 9.85
N ARG A 409 19.29 -3.06 9.52
CA ARG A 409 19.78 -1.87 8.83
C ARG A 409 19.24 -1.86 7.39
N VAL A 410 18.91 -0.66 6.88
CA VAL A 410 18.62 -0.48 5.46
C VAL A 410 19.86 -0.83 4.63
N GLU A 411 19.67 -1.52 3.55
CA GLU A 411 20.76 -1.98 2.69
C GLU A 411 21.46 -0.80 1.98
N ALA A 412 22.77 -0.87 1.87
CA ALA A 412 23.63 0.20 1.35
C ALA A 412 23.22 0.73 -0.03
N PHE A 413 22.63 -0.13 -0.90
CA PHE A 413 22.21 0.29 -2.24
C PHE A 413 21.03 1.27 -2.24
N ARG A 414 20.23 1.32 -1.15
CA ARG A 414 19.03 2.18 -1.05
C ARG A 414 19.02 3.12 0.15
N GLU A 415 20.00 3.03 1.06
CA GLU A 415 20.00 3.82 2.31
C GLU A 415 19.98 5.33 2.07
N LYS A 416 20.61 5.84 0.98
CA LYS A 416 20.63 7.27 0.64
C LYS A 416 19.27 7.85 0.26
N SER A 417 18.36 7.02 -0.26
CA SER A 417 17.03 7.42 -0.72
C SER A 417 15.91 6.93 0.17
N ALA A 418 16.21 6.05 1.13
CA ALA A 418 15.23 5.51 2.04
C ALA A 418 14.86 6.52 3.14
N GLY A 419 13.65 6.40 3.69
CA GLY A 419 13.25 7.13 4.89
C GLY A 419 14.09 6.74 6.11
N LYS A 420 13.92 7.49 7.21
CA LYS A 420 14.62 7.27 8.48
C LYS A 420 14.41 5.88 9.05
N ALA A 421 13.17 5.38 8.95
CA ALA A 421 12.77 4.03 9.33
C ALA A 421 11.56 3.61 8.53
N PHE A 422 11.32 2.31 8.43
CA PHE A 422 10.09 1.75 7.86
C PHE A 422 9.92 0.29 8.25
N TYR A 423 8.66 -0.15 8.23
CA TYR A 423 8.31 -1.53 8.52
C TYR A 423 7.96 -2.31 7.25
N GLN A 424 8.40 -3.58 7.19
CA GLN A 424 8.00 -4.55 6.19
C GLN A 424 7.22 -5.69 6.84
N SER A 425 6.01 -5.95 6.31
CA SER A 425 5.13 -7.00 6.81
C SER A 425 5.75 -8.40 6.69
N PRO A 426 5.42 -9.34 7.59
CA PRO A 426 5.78 -10.74 7.44
C PRO A 426 5.12 -11.35 6.21
N ALA A 427 5.62 -12.50 5.76
CA ALA A 427 4.93 -13.29 4.76
C ALA A 427 3.71 -13.99 5.38
N ILE A 428 2.63 -14.13 4.60
CA ILE A 428 1.39 -14.79 5.04
C ILE A 428 1.65 -16.25 5.46
N ASP A 429 2.54 -16.92 4.75
CA ASP A 429 2.93 -18.32 5.00
C ASP A 429 3.97 -18.49 6.14
N GLY A 430 4.33 -17.39 6.83
CA GLY A 430 5.32 -17.39 7.89
C GLY A 430 6.78 -17.57 7.45
N SER A 431 7.06 -17.70 6.15
CA SER A 431 8.41 -17.91 5.61
C SER A 431 9.38 -16.75 5.86
N ARG A 432 8.85 -15.53 6.02
CA ARG A 432 9.62 -14.32 6.30
C ARG A 432 9.05 -13.57 7.50
N PRO A 433 9.90 -13.15 8.47
CA PRO A 433 9.45 -12.34 9.60
C PRO A 433 9.05 -10.94 9.16
N GLY A 434 8.33 -10.21 10.04
CA GLY A 434 8.22 -8.76 9.96
C GLY A 434 9.58 -8.11 10.17
N ILE A 435 9.84 -7.00 9.49
CA ILE A 435 11.15 -6.34 9.55
C ILE A 435 10.95 -4.85 9.84
N TYR A 436 11.53 -4.39 10.94
CA TYR A 436 11.78 -2.99 11.20
C TYR A 436 13.14 -2.61 10.58
N TYR A 437 13.12 -1.76 9.57
CA TYR A 437 14.32 -1.22 8.95
C TYR A 437 14.71 0.11 9.58
N ALA A 438 15.94 0.20 10.12
CA ALA A 438 16.56 1.44 10.58
C ALA A 438 17.57 1.94 9.53
N ASN A 439 17.42 3.16 9.08
CA ASN A 439 18.36 3.78 8.14
C ASN A 439 19.50 4.44 8.89
N LEU A 440 20.62 3.76 8.93
CA LEU A 440 21.84 4.19 9.65
C LEU A 440 22.88 4.82 8.70
N TYR A 441 22.46 5.31 7.52
CA TYR A 441 23.34 6.03 6.61
C TYR A 441 23.84 7.33 7.21
N ASP A 442 22.96 8.09 7.82
CA ASP A 442 23.24 9.35 8.51
C ASP A 442 22.93 9.21 10.00
N MET A 443 23.96 8.95 10.81
CA MET A 443 23.80 8.79 12.26
C MET A 443 23.38 10.09 12.95
N SER A 444 23.59 11.26 12.32
CA SER A 444 23.11 12.55 12.85
C SER A 444 21.59 12.71 12.79
N ALA A 445 20.91 11.90 11.98
CA ALA A 445 19.45 11.82 11.95
C ALA A 445 18.87 10.87 13.02
N MET A 446 19.70 10.06 13.69
CA MET A 446 19.28 8.95 14.57
C MET A 446 19.48 9.29 16.05
N LEU A 447 18.61 10.18 16.56
CA LEU A 447 18.66 10.69 17.93
C LEU A 447 18.23 9.61 18.96
N THR A 448 19.00 9.48 20.04
CA THR A 448 18.78 8.47 21.09
C THR A 448 17.40 8.60 21.75
N TYR A 449 16.96 9.83 22.03
CA TYR A 449 15.66 10.10 22.67
C TYR A 449 14.44 9.84 21.77
N GLN A 450 14.64 9.61 20.47
CA GLN A 450 13.57 9.23 19.55
C GLN A 450 13.47 7.71 19.34
N MET A 451 14.51 6.98 19.74
CA MET A 451 14.64 5.55 19.42
C MET A 451 13.50 4.72 19.98
N GLU A 452 13.15 4.89 21.25
CA GLU A 452 12.10 4.12 21.91
C GLU A 452 10.75 4.31 21.18
N ALA A 453 10.36 5.57 20.94
CA ALA A 453 9.13 5.89 20.23
C ALA A 453 9.13 5.33 18.79
N LEU A 454 10.27 5.41 18.10
CA LEU A 454 10.41 4.90 16.73
C LEU A 454 10.35 3.37 16.71
N ALA A 455 11.03 2.69 17.64
CA ALA A 455 11.01 1.23 17.76
C ALA A 455 9.58 0.72 18.04
N TYR A 456 8.82 1.41 18.88
CA TYR A 456 7.44 1.07 19.17
C TYR A 456 6.51 1.36 17.98
N HIS A 457 6.75 2.43 17.23
CA HIS A 457 5.97 2.79 16.04
C HIS A 457 6.17 1.76 14.90
N GLU A 458 7.40 1.44 14.58
CA GLU A 458 7.71 0.46 13.52
C GLU A 458 7.47 -0.99 13.95
N GLY A 459 7.71 -1.26 15.24
CA GLY A 459 7.61 -2.59 15.82
C GLY A 459 6.30 -2.84 16.56
N ILE A 460 6.41 -3.06 17.86
CA ILE A 460 5.33 -3.42 18.77
C ILE A 460 5.18 -2.28 19.80
N PRO A 461 3.93 -1.78 20.00
CA PRO A 461 2.64 -2.23 19.49
C PRO A 461 2.21 -1.61 18.15
N GLY A 462 3.13 -1.01 17.41
CA GLY A 462 2.88 -0.28 16.17
C GLY A 462 2.64 -1.18 14.95
N HIS A 463 3.40 -0.91 13.88
CA HIS A 463 3.17 -1.53 12.57
C HIS A 463 3.24 -3.06 12.57
N HIS A 464 4.16 -3.66 13.32
CA HIS A 464 4.25 -5.12 13.36
C HIS A 464 3.00 -5.75 13.95
N MET A 465 2.54 -5.26 15.10
CA MET A 465 1.34 -5.81 15.74
C MET A 465 0.11 -5.64 14.84
N GLN A 466 -0.11 -4.44 14.29
CA GLN A 466 -1.22 -4.16 13.40
C GLN A 466 -1.22 -5.08 12.17
N ARG A 467 -0.06 -5.24 11.53
CA ARG A 467 0.06 -5.97 10.27
C ARG A 467 0.05 -7.48 10.45
N ALA A 468 0.74 -7.98 11.47
CA ALA A 468 0.85 -9.42 11.73
C ALA A 468 -0.47 -10.01 12.24
N ILE A 469 -1.23 -9.29 13.08
CA ILE A 469 -2.56 -9.73 13.50
C ILE A 469 -3.54 -9.75 12.31
N LYS A 470 -3.43 -8.78 11.40
CA LYS A 470 -4.28 -8.73 10.20
C LYS A 470 -4.05 -9.90 9.23
N ILE A 471 -2.87 -10.47 9.21
CA ILE A 471 -2.49 -11.60 8.35
C ILE A 471 -2.94 -12.94 8.94
N ARG A 472 -3.21 -12.98 10.24
CA ARG A 472 -3.72 -14.15 10.96
C ARG A 472 -5.15 -14.48 10.56
#